data_d5bb443826ff67ce632a64236bea7877
#
_entry.id   d5bb443826ff67ce632a64236bea7877
#
_cell.length_a   1.000
_cell.length_b   1.000
_cell.length_c   1.000
_cell.angle_alpha   90.00
_cell.angle_beta   90.00
_cell.angle_gamma   90.00
#
_symmetry.space_group_name_H-M   'P 1'
#
loop_
_entity.id
_entity.type
_entity.pdbx_description
1 polymer ?
#
loop_
_entity_poly.entity_id
_entity_poly.type
_entity_poly.pdbx_seq_one_letter_code
_entity_poly.pdbx_strand_id
1 'polypeptide(L)'
;MPHLDTNQHPGLKLWSTREHLKRPYPADQIVKGEDEGGCGVTGFAASVPVAGKHIFLPSIQMHNRGNGKGGGIAAVGLDADSLGVSQEVLEEDYLIQVAYLDSEVRPQVESQFITNVFKVEHQAKVPTVSDWRDLPGLTVQPPDVWRYFVRVKPEVLQYFVHQHRLYEIPLRLVEDEFVAQNCYKLNQAFYASLGEKKAFVLSQGRNIMILKVVGYAEEAALYYQLLDFKAHIWIAHQRYPTRGRVWHPGGAHPFAALNVALVHNGDFANYFAVSEYLSQRHFYPQFLTDTEVAVLLFDLWHRLYGYPLEYVIEALAPTTERDFDLLPPQKQRIYRQIQATSIHGSPDGPWFFIIARNDTANKRLELIGITDTSMLRPQVFALSEGEVQIGLVCSEKQAIDATLSSLAEEDPRFCPVADLYWNARGGSHTDGGSFTFSLESKNGKKVLACHDKFGKPKTVPWFQRPWKGTVPEVSEERFEELASQVRELFQDPGGQALFKYVTARLPEWPYARFLEILRAAEELALENDEIKAAAIAGLSLFLDRRYDPGEKKLSHLIRLTSDALSRIFGAAPKMGEDHPSRYRNLDSQSRDSLSAPPRPDAVLI
;
A
#
# COMPACT_ATOMS: atom_id res chain seq x y z
N MET A 1 -25.50 6.17 27.48
CA MET A 1 -25.23 4.72 27.56
C MET A 1 -26.54 4.04 27.90
N PRO A 2 -27.06 3.09 27.11
CA PRO A 2 -28.23 2.31 27.51
C PRO A 2 -27.88 1.56 28.78
N HIS A 3 -28.79 1.55 29.76
CA HIS A 3 -28.69 0.71 30.96
C HIS A 3 -28.69 -0.75 30.52
N LEU A 4 -27.51 -1.34 30.41
CA LEU A 4 -27.37 -2.79 30.34
C LEU A 4 -27.91 -3.35 31.66
N ASP A 5 -28.93 -4.18 31.55
CA ASP A 5 -29.49 -4.88 32.70
C ASP A 5 -28.40 -5.81 33.26
N THR A 6 -27.64 -5.32 34.24
CA THR A 6 -26.52 -6.01 34.88
C THR A 6 -26.97 -7.24 35.65
N ASN A 7 -28.29 -7.51 35.76
CA ASN A 7 -28.83 -8.65 36.50
C ASN A 7 -28.74 -9.98 35.75
N GLN A 8 -28.45 -9.98 34.46
CA GLN A 8 -28.53 -11.19 33.64
C GLN A 8 -27.19 -11.92 33.40
N HIS A 9 -26.03 -11.30 33.61
CA HIS A 9 -24.74 -11.96 33.36
C HIS A 9 -23.76 -11.82 34.54
N PRO A 10 -23.29 -12.93 35.13
CA PRO A 10 -22.37 -12.90 36.29
C PRO A 10 -21.09 -12.08 36.03
N GLY A 11 -20.53 -12.14 34.83
CA GLY A 11 -19.32 -11.39 34.42
C GLY A 11 -19.53 -9.88 34.43
N LEU A 12 -20.72 -9.39 34.09
CA LEU A 12 -21.02 -7.94 34.13
C LEU A 12 -21.14 -7.46 35.60
N LYS A 13 -21.67 -8.29 36.49
CA LYS A 13 -21.67 -8.00 37.94
C LYS A 13 -20.26 -7.93 38.50
N LEU A 14 -19.39 -8.87 38.15
CA LEU A 14 -17.99 -8.85 38.57
C LEU A 14 -17.24 -7.65 37.97
N TRP A 15 -17.49 -7.31 36.70
CA TRP A 15 -16.88 -6.16 36.06
C TRP A 15 -17.30 -4.84 36.73
N SER A 16 -18.58 -4.66 37.05
CA SER A 16 -19.06 -3.45 37.73
C SER A 16 -18.41 -3.21 39.09
N THR A 17 -18.02 -4.30 39.81
CA THR A 17 -17.30 -4.17 41.08
C THR A 17 -15.91 -3.54 40.95
N ARG A 18 -15.34 -3.46 39.74
CA ARG A 18 -14.03 -2.88 39.49
C ARG A 18 -14.06 -1.35 39.34
N GLU A 19 -15.23 -0.73 39.35
CA GLU A 19 -15.37 0.72 39.17
C GLU A 19 -14.63 1.53 40.25
N HIS A 20 -14.53 0.99 41.48
CA HIS A 20 -13.77 1.59 42.58
C HIS A 20 -12.24 1.54 42.37
N LEU A 21 -11.74 0.75 41.39
CA LEU A 21 -10.33 0.68 41.05
C LEU A 21 -9.92 1.80 40.09
N LYS A 22 -10.89 2.59 39.61
CA LYS A 22 -10.60 3.77 38.76
C LYS A 22 -9.64 4.69 39.50
N ARG A 23 -8.43 4.86 38.95
CA ARG A 23 -7.54 5.93 39.34
C ARG A 23 -7.91 7.18 38.52
N PRO A 24 -8.03 8.38 39.17
CA PRO A 24 -8.10 9.60 38.39
C PRO A 24 -6.83 9.71 37.57
N TYR A 25 -6.95 9.68 36.24
CA TYR A 25 -5.85 10.05 35.34
C TYR A 25 -5.53 11.50 35.61
N PRO A 26 -4.28 11.87 35.95
CA PRO A 26 -3.88 13.24 35.98
C PRO A 26 -4.01 13.80 34.55
N ALA A 27 -4.85 14.81 34.37
CA ALA A 27 -5.11 15.44 33.07
C ALA A 27 -3.85 15.97 32.36
N ASP A 28 -2.74 16.11 33.09
CA ASP A 28 -1.52 16.77 32.66
C ASP A 28 -0.37 15.81 32.29
N GLN A 29 -0.59 14.50 32.27
CA GLN A 29 0.45 13.51 31.96
C GLN A 29 0.08 12.55 30.82
N ILE A 30 -0.41 13.09 29.72
CA ILE A 30 -0.26 12.40 28.42
C ILE A 30 1.03 12.90 27.78
N VAL A 31 2.16 12.67 28.44
CA VAL A 31 3.43 12.58 27.74
C VAL A 31 3.43 11.20 27.10
N LYS A 32 3.22 11.10 25.79
CA LYS A 32 3.54 9.87 25.06
C LYS A 32 4.96 9.51 25.41
N GLY A 33 5.15 8.47 26.23
CA GLY A 33 6.47 7.93 26.47
C GLY A 33 7.10 7.50 25.13
N GLU A 34 8.40 7.58 25.02
CA GLU A 34 9.14 7.09 23.84
C GLU A 34 8.85 5.61 23.52
N ASP A 35 8.19 4.89 24.42
CA ASP A 35 7.90 3.46 24.37
C ASP A 35 6.54 3.13 23.69
N GLU A 36 5.70 4.13 23.41
CA GLU A 36 4.41 3.94 22.72
C GLU A 36 4.58 4.20 21.22
N GLY A 37 5.14 3.28 20.51
CA GLY A 37 5.29 3.45 19.08
C GLY A 37 5.47 2.13 18.34
N GLY A 38 5.10 2.14 17.10
CA GLY A 38 5.39 1.10 16.13
C GLY A 38 5.79 1.75 14.83
N CYS A 39 6.26 0.97 13.86
CA CYS A 39 6.46 1.50 12.51
C CYS A 39 5.12 1.70 11.81
N GLY A 40 4.95 2.82 11.11
CA GLY A 40 3.88 3.06 10.15
C GLY A 40 4.41 2.90 8.73
N VAL A 41 3.76 2.08 7.92
CA VAL A 41 4.12 1.91 6.50
C VAL A 41 2.90 2.14 5.63
N THR A 42 3.10 2.82 4.50
CA THR A 42 2.08 3.06 3.49
C THR A 42 2.65 2.91 2.10
N GLY A 43 1.82 2.52 1.16
CA GLY A 43 2.16 2.47 -0.25
C GLY A 43 0.91 2.47 -1.12
N PHE A 44 1.03 3.05 -2.31
CA PHE A 44 0.00 2.98 -3.34
C PHE A 44 0.61 2.90 -4.74
N ALA A 45 -0.15 2.28 -5.66
CA ALA A 45 0.16 2.16 -7.07
C ALA A 45 -1.05 2.63 -7.87
N ALA A 46 -0.88 3.65 -8.72
CA ALA A 46 -1.98 4.23 -9.50
C ALA A 46 -1.71 4.13 -11.02
N SER A 47 -2.77 3.90 -11.79
CA SER A 47 -2.71 3.83 -13.25
C SER A 47 -2.34 5.16 -13.92
N VAL A 48 -2.40 6.26 -13.18
CA VAL A 48 -1.90 7.59 -13.57
C VAL A 48 -0.79 8.04 -12.64
N PRO A 49 0.14 8.89 -13.07
CA PRO A 49 1.14 9.47 -12.17
C PRO A 49 0.48 10.35 -11.11
N VAL A 50 0.90 10.19 -9.86
CA VAL A 50 0.37 10.88 -8.68
C VAL A 50 1.46 11.72 -8.04
N ALA A 51 1.14 12.94 -7.63
CA ALA A 51 2.05 13.87 -6.99
C ALA A 51 2.46 13.44 -5.58
N GLY A 52 3.69 13.74 -5.18
CA GLY A 52 4.26 13.34 -3.88
C GLY A 52 3.55 13.94 -2.67
N LYS A 53 2.82 15.06 -2.84
CA LYS A 53 2.03 15.67 -1.77
C LYS A 53 0.96 14.73 -1.18
N HIS A 54 0.48 13.74 -1.93
CA HIS A 54 -0.51 12.79 -1.46
C HIS A 54 0.04 11.75 -0.45
N ILE A 55 1.35 11.78 -0.19
CA ILE A 55 1.98 11.05 0.93
C ILE A 55 1.76 11.75 2.28
N PHE A 56 1.43 13.04 2.30
CA PHE A 56 1.34 13.84 3.54
C PHE A 56 0.28 13.33 4.50
N LEU A 57 -0.98 13.31 4.07
CA LEU A 57 -2.07 12.94 4.96
C LEU A 57 -1.93 11.52 5.54
N PRO A 58 -1.60 10.49 4.75
CA PRO A 58 -1.36 9.16 5.31
C PRO A 58 -0.16 9.11 6.25
N SER A 59 0.88 9.89 6.00
CA SER A 59 2.05 9.98 6.90
C SER A 59 1.68 10.62 8.23
N ILE A 60 1.00 11.76 8.22
CA ILE A 60 0.52 12.44 9.44
C ILE A 60 -0.45 11.53 10.21
N GLN A 61 -1.35 10.83 9.52
CA GLN A 61 -2.29 9.88 10.15
C GLN A 61 -1.57 8.80 10.96
N MET A 62 -0.34 8.43 10.56
CA MET A 62 0.45 7.40 11.21
C MET A 62 1.49 7.93 12.22
N HIS A 63 1.45 9.23 12.62
CA HIS A 63 2.37 9.77 13.65
C HIS A 63 2.25 9.05 15.00
N ASN A 64 1.09 8.47 15.31
CA ASN A 64 0.88 7.62 16.49
C ASN A 64 1.73 6.33 16.46
N ARG A 65 2.30 5.96 15.30
CA ARG A 65 3.14 4.77 15.11
C ARG A 65 4.63 5.09 14.99
N GLY A 66 5.00 6.32 14.62
CA GLY A 66 6.38 6.76 14.50
C GLY A 66 6.78 7.73 15.60
N ASN A 67 8.08 7.91 15.83
CA ASN A 67 8.61 8.89 16.79
C ASN A 67 9.50 9.97 16.13
N GLY A 68 9.44 10.11 14.79
CA GLY A 68 10.22 11.11 14.05
C GLY A 68 11.73 10.86 13.99
N LYS A 69 12.21 9.71 14.44
CA LYS A 69 13.66 9.39 14.46
C LYS A 69 14.16 8.72 13.18
N GLY A 70 13.39 8.78 12.13
CA GLY A 70 13.73 8.34 10.79
C GLY A 70 12.49 8.14 9.95
N GLY A 71 12.45 8.79 8.82
CA GLY A 71 11.40 8.68 7.82
C GLY A 71 11.99 8.71 6.42
N GLY A 72 11.21 8.27 5.47
CA GLY A 72 11.61 8.34 4.08
C GLY A 72 10.54 7.82 3.16
N ILE A 73 10.79 8.06 1.89
CA ILE A 73 9.89 7.76 0.79
C ILE A 73 10.67 7.11 -0.35
N ALA A 74 9.98 6.28 -1.11
CA ALA A 74 10.46 5.83 -2.41
C ALA A 74 9.37 5.99 -3.46
N ALA A 75 9.79 6.21 -4.71
CA ALA A 75 8.91 6.31 -5.85
C ALA A 75 9.42 5.44 -7.01
N VAL A 76 8.49 4.84 -7.76
CA VAL A 76 8.75 4.03 -8.95
C VAL A 76 7.79 4.42 -10.06
N GLY A 77 8.28 4.39 -11.30
CA GLY A 77 7.51 4.93 -12.43
C GLY A 77 7.49 6.45 -12.41
N LEU A 78 8.68 7.03 -12.38
CA LEU A 78 8.94 8.45 -12.23
C LEU A 78 8.53 9.23 -13.48
N ASP A 79 8.30 10.52 -13.31
CA ASP A 79 8.06 11.45 -14.40
C ASP A 79 9.40 11.98 -14.95
N ALA A 80 9.66 11.71 -16.24
CA ALA A 80 10.91 12.06 -16.89
C ALA A 80 11.12 13.58 -16.99
N ASP A 81 10.05 14.33 -17.26
CA ASP A 81 10.10 15.79 -17.40
C ASP A 81 10.50 16.45 -16.07
N SER A 82 9.96 15.97 -14.95
CA SER A 82 10.34 16.44 -13.59
C SER A 82 11.79 16.13 -13.23
N LEU A 83 12.43 15.20 -13.93
CA LEU A 83 13.83 14.83 -13.74
C LEU A 83 14.78 15.53 -14.72
N GLY A 84 14.22 16.20 -15.74
CA GLY A 84 14.99 16.87 -16.78
C GLY A 84 15.69 15.90 -17.74
N VAL A 85 15.12 14.70 -17.95
CA VAL A 85 15.68 13.67 -18.81
C VAL A 85 14.63 13.19 -19.83
N SER A 86 15.09 12.51 -20.90
CA SER A 86 14.16 11.87 -21.83
C SER A 86 13.57 10.59 -21.23
N GLN A 87 12.41 10.16 -21.76
CA GLN A 87 11.80 8.88 -21.37
C GLN A 87 12.75 7.69 -21.60
N GLU A 88 13.56 7.73 -22.68
CA GLU A 88 14.56 6.70 -22.97
C GLU A 88 15.62 6.63 -21.87
N VAL A 89 16.17 7.78 -21.44
CA VAL A 89 17.15 7.84 -20.34
C VAL A 89 16.54 7.31 -19.04
N LEU A 90 15.29 7.67 -18.74
CA LEU A 90 14.60 7.19 -17.53
C LEU A 90 14.40 5.66 -17.52
N GLU A 91 14.10 5.06 -18.66
CA GLU A 91 13.79 3.63 -18.77
C GLU A 91 15.04 2.75 -18.92
N GLU A 92 16.07 3.22 -19.62
CA GLU A 92 17.22 2.41 -19.99
C GLU A 92 18.44 2.63 -19.10
N ASP A 93 18.63 3.84 -18.55
CA ASP A 93 19.78 4.16 -17.72
C ASP A 93 19.55 3.80 -16.25
N TYR A 94 20.63 3.47 -15.55
CA TYR A 94 20.56 3.35 -14.10
C TYR A 94 20.51 4.73 -13.46
N LEU A 95 19.52 4.97 -12.61
CA LEU A 95 19.48 6.10 -11.72
C LEU A 95 20.17 5.69 -10.40
N ILE A 96 21.37 6.19 -10.18
CA ILE A 96 22.10 6.03 -8.93
C ILE A 96 21.94 7.32 -8.11
N GLN A 97 21.41 7.21 -6.91
CA GLN A 97 21.32 8.34 -5.97
C GLN A 97 22.33 8.15 -4.85
N VAL A 98 23.17 9.15 -4.65
CA VAL A 98 24.17 9.17 -3.57
C VAL A 98 23.82 10.29 -2.61
N ALA A 99 23.71 9.93 -1.33
CA ALA A 99 23.59 10.87 -0.22
C ALA A 99 24.97 11.25 0.29
N TYR A 100 25.27 12.53 0.29
CA TYR A 100 26.49 13.09 0.84
C TYR A 100 26.21 13.74 2.18
N LEU A 101 26.77 13.19 3.25
CA LEU A 101 26.77 13.76 4.59
C LEU A 101 27.93 14.74 4.74
N ASP A 102 29.00 14.48 4.01
CA ASP A 102 30.13 15.34 3.79
C ASP A 102 30.22 15.66 2.29
N SER A 103 29.88 16.88 1.90
CA SER A 103 29.88 17.32 0.51
C SER A 103 31.29 17.39 -0.11
N GLU A 104 32.35 17.46 0.70
CA GLU A 104 33.73 17.54 0.23
C GLU A 104 34.21 16.22 -0.39
N VAL A 105 33.62 15.08 -0.02
CA VAL A 105 34.01 13.79 -0.59
C VAL A 105 33.38 13.51 -1.96
N ARG A 106 32.45 14.37 -2.44
CA ARG A 106 31.76 14.13 -3.71
C ARG A 106 32.70 13.96 -4.90
N PRO A 107 33.74 14.82 -5.13
CA PRO A 107 34.66 14.63 -6.25
C PRO A 107 35.39 13.27 -6.20
N GLN A 108 35.70 12.79 -5.00
CA GLN A 108 36.34 11.49 -4.80
C GLN A 108 35.37 10.34 -5.12
N VAL A 109 34.13 10.41 -4.66
CA VAL A 109 33.07 9.43 -4.98
C VAL A 109 32.83 9.40 -6.49
N GLU A 110 32.64 10.58 -7.11
CA GLU A 110 32.41 10.68 -8.56
C GLU A 110 33.57 10.11 -9.37
N SER A 111 34.82 10.42 -9.02
CA SER A 111 35.98 9.91 -9.75
C SER A 111 36.17 8.41 -9.61
N GLN A 112 35.91 7.82 -8.41
CA GLN A 112 36.19 6.41 -8.15
C GLN A 112 35.06 5.49 -8.57
N PHE A 113 33.80 5.90 -8.39
CA PHE A 113 32.62 5.00 -8.49
C PHE A 113 31.60 5.43 -9.55
N ILE A 114 31.72 6.63 -10.11
CA ILE A 114 30.80 7.12 -11.14
C ILE A 114 31.53 7.28 -12.47
N THR A 115 32.36 8.31 -12.64
CA THR A 115 32.93 8.67 -13.93
C THR A 115 33.96 7.69 -14.47
N ASN A 116 34.66 6.94 -13.62
CA ASN A 116 35.60 5.90 -14.04
C ASN A 116 34.89 4.68 -14.67
N VAL A 117 33.73 4.32 -14.17
CA VAL A 117 33.05 3.06 -14.52
C VAL A 117 31.82 3.26 -15.40
N PHE A 118 31.20 4.44 -15.33
CA PHE A 118 29.99 4.76 -16.07
C PHE A 118 30.19 5.90 -17.08
N LYS A 119 29.42 5.85 -18.15
CA LYS A 119 29.07 7.02 -18.97
C LYS A 119 27.91 7.71 -18.27
N VAL A 120 28.07 8.98 -17.89
CA VAL A 120 27.04 9.79 -17.25
C VAL A 120 26.26 10.52 -18.34
N GLU A 121 24.97 10.20 -18.49
CA GLU A 121 24.08 10.86 -19.44
C GLU A 121 23.48 12.15 -18.86
N HIS A 122 23.13 12.11 -17.57
CA HIS A 122 22.63 13.28 -16.84
C HIS A 122 23.02 13.18 -15.38
N GLN A 123 23.29 14.34 -14.75
CA GLN A 123 23.48 14.43 -13.31
C GLN A 123 22.88 15.71 -12.76
N ALA A 124 22.30 15.64 -11.58
CA ALA A 124 21.75 16.80 -10.90
C ALA A 124 21.72 16.61 -9.38
N LYS A 125 21.88 17.71 -8.66
CA LYS A 125 21.56 17.74 -7.22
C LYS A 125 20.04 17.71 -7.08
N VAL A 126 19.53 16.92 -6.14
CA VAL A 126 18.10 16.93 -5.77
C VAL A 126 17.79 18.30 -5.16
N PRO A 127 16.75 19.01 -5.62
CA PRO A 127 16.34 20.27 -5.03
C PRO A 127 16.01 20.12 -3.55
N THR A 128 16.37 21.11 -2.74
CA THR A 128 16.08 21.15 -1.31
C THR A 128 15.53 22.51 -0.91
N VAL A 129 14.87 22.60 0.24
CA VAL A 129 14.55 23.89 0.85
C VAL A 129 15.85 24.63 1.20
N SER A 130 15.77 25.96 1.33
CA SER A 130 16.94 26.82 1.58
C SER A 130 17.53 26.62 2.98
N ASP A 131 16.70 26.48 4.00
CA ASP A 131 17.10 26.15 5.37
C ASP A 131 16.25 25.00 5.90
N TRP A 132 16.89 23.89 6.25
CA TRP A 132 16.22 22.73 6.81
C TRP A 132 15.58 22.99 8.18
N ARG A 133 16.03 24.04 8.90
CA ARG A 133 15.51 24.44 10.21
C ARG A 133 14.12 25.05 10.13
N ASP A 134 13.68 25.46 8.95
CA ASP A 134 12.30 25.90 8.68
C ASP A 134 11.30 24.74 8.77
N LEU A 135 11.79 23.50 8.81
CA LEU A 135 10.99 22.29 8.96
C LEU A 135 11.12 21.76 10.40
N PRO A 136 10.13 22.03 11.27
CA PRO A 136 10.26 21.79 12.73
C PRO A 136 10.41 20.32 13.13
N GLY A 137 10.03 19.39 12.28
CA GLY A 137 10.20 17.95 12.52
C GLY A 137 11.60 17.42 12.21
N LEU A 138 12.44 18.21 11.53
CA LEU A 138 13.82 17.83 11.27
C LEU A 138 14.73 18.24 12.44
N THR A 139 15.37 17.25 13.05
CA THR A 139 16.32 17.46 14.15
C THR A 139 17.78 17.40 13.71
N VAL A 140 18.03 16.90 12.51
CA VAL A 140 19.35 16.73 11.90
C VAL A 140 19.28 17.19 10.46
N GLN A 141 20.31 17.90 10.00
CA GLN A 141 20.41 18.30 8.60
C GLN A 141 20.35 17.07 7.68
N PRO A 142 19.39 17.00 6.75
CA PRO A 142 19.36 15.93 5.75
C PRO A 142 20.58 16.01 4.82
N PRO A 143 20.99 14.87 4.23
CA PRO A 143 22.12 14.83 3.33
C PRO A 143 21.85 15.58 2.02
N ASP A 144 22.90 16.10 1.41
CA ASP A 144 22.87 16.48 0.00
C ASP A 144 22.73 15.23 -0.86
N VAL A 145 21.72 15.18 -1.74
CA VAL A 145 21.51 14.04 -2.62
C VAL A 145 21.82 14.45 -4.06
N TRP A 146 22.66 13.63 -4.70
CA TRP A 146 22.95 13.74 -6.12
C TRP A 146 22.41 12.52 -6.86
N ARG A 147 21.82 12.73 -8.02
CA ARG A 147 21.35 11.69 -8.96
C ARG A 147 22.22 11.68 -10.19
N TYR A 148 22.54 10.45 -10.61
CA TYR A 148 23.34 10.17 -11.80
C TYR A 148 22.57 9.16 -12.65
N PHE A 149 22.21 9.57 -13.86
CA PHE A 149 21.70 8.68 -14.91
C PHE A 149 22.90 8.16 -15.69
N VAL A 150 23.10 6.85 -15.65
CA VAL A 150 24.36 6.26 -16.08
C VAL A 150 24.18 4.95 -16.83
N ARG A 151 25.11 4.69 -17.77
CA ARG A 151 25.30 3.39 -18.42
C ARG A 151 26.69 2.86 -18.09
N VAL A 152 26.84 1.56 -17.92
CA VAL A 152 28.18 0.96 -17.69
C VAL A 152 29.01 1.12 -18.95
N LYS A 153 30.25 1.57 -18.80
CA LYS A 153 31.18 1.66 -19.96
C LYS A 153 31.44 0.28 -20.54
N PRO A 154 31.37 0.09 -21.87
CA PRO A 154 31.56 -1.22 -22.50
C PRO A 154 32.86 -1.92 -22.12
N GLU A 155 33.96 -1.19 -22.05
CA GLU A 155 35.27 -1.71 -21.68
C GLU A 155 35.30 -2.20 -20.21
N VAL A 156 34.61 -1.52 -19.32
CA VAL A 156 34.50 -1.92 -17.90
C VAL A 156 33.66 -3.19 -17.77
N LEU A 157 32.54 -3.25 -18.49
CA LEU A 157 31.66 -4.42 -18.48
C LEU A 157 32.38 -5.65 -19.07
N GLN A 158 33.07 -5.48 -20.20
CA GLN A 158 33.88 -6.56 -20.80
C GLN A 158 34.98 -7.04 -19.87
N TYR A 159 35.68 -6.12 -19.19
CA TYR A 159 36.68 -6.49 -18.19
C TYR A 159 36.07 -7.32 -17.07
N PHE A 160 34.90 -6.91 -16.55
CA PHE A 160 34.17 -7.63 -15.49
C PHE A 160 33.74 -9.03 -15.96
N VAL A 161 33.18 -9.16 -17.17
CA VAL A 161 32.85 -10.45 -17.79
C VAL A 161 34.08 -11.36 -17.85
N HIS A 162 35.21 -10.83 -18.34
CA HIS A 162 36.45 -11.60 -18.51
C HIS A 162 37.04 -12.03 -17.14
N GLN A 163 37.11 -11.09 -16.20
CA GLN A 163 37.66 -11.33 -14.86
C GLN A 163 36.91 -12.45 -14.11
N HIS A 164 35.57 -12.46 -14.26
CA HIS A 164 34.69 -13.39 -13.56
C HIS A 164 34.19 -14.56 -14.43
N ARG A 165 34.65 -14.66 -15.70
CA ARG A 165 34.30 -15.72 -16.67
C ARG A 165 32.78 -15.84 -16.91
N LEU A 166 32.08 -14.74 -17.02
CA LEU A 166 30.62 -14.67 -17.14
C LEU A 166 30.11 -14.71 -18.60
N TYR A 167 30.81 -15.40 -19.48
CA TYR A 167 30.55 -15.39 -20.93
C TYR A 167 29.20 -15.97 -21.33
N GLU A 168 28.64 -16.88 -20.52
CA GLU A 168 27.37 -17.56 -20.80
C GLU A 168 26.17 -16.85 -20.14
N ILE A 169 26.41 -15.81 -19.34
CA ILE A 169 25.36 -15.07 -18.65
C ILE A 169 24.87 -13.93 -19.56
N PRO A 170 23.55 -13.70 -19.67
CA PRO A 170 23.02 -12.55 -20.41
C PRO A 170 23.65 -11.25 -19.93
N LEU A 171 24.16 -10.43 -20.87
CA LEU A 171 24.95 -9.24 -20.56
C LEU A 171 24.20 -8.27 -19.64
N ARG A 172 22.88 -8.15 -19.78
CA ARG A 172 22.05 -7.31 -18.91
C ARG A 172 22.12 -7.76 -17.44
N LEU A 173 22.11 -9.05 -17.16
CA LEU A 173 22.24 -9.56 -15.78
C LEU A 173 23.64 -9.32 -15.23
N VAL A 174 24.66 -9.39 -16.09
CA VAL A 174 26.05 -9.07 -15.70
C VAL A 174 26.18 -7.58 -15.39
N GLU A 175 25.58 -6.73 -16.21
CA GLU A 175 25.56 -5.28 -15.98
C GLU A 175 24.82 -4.92 -14.67
N ASP A 176 23.67 -5.52 -14.44
CA ASP A 176 22.89 -5.37 -13.20
C ASP A 176 23.73 -5.74 -11.97
N GLU A 177 24.47 -6.86 -12.05
CA GLU A 177 25.35 -7.30 -10.96
C GLU A 177 26.54 -6.37 -10.77
N PHE A 178 27.16 -5.90 -11.87
CA PHE A 178 28.25 -4.92 -11.81
C PHE A 178 27.82 -3.65 -11.07
N VAL A 179 26.64 -3.10 -11.43
CA VAL A 179 26.08 -1.90 -10.80
C VAL A 179 25.83 -2.12 -9.31
N ALA A 180 25.21 -3.25 -8.94
CA ALA A 180 24.96 -3.60 -7.55
C ALA A 180 26.27 -3.69 -6.74
N GLN A 181 27.31 -4.37 -7.27
CA GLN A 181 28.61 -4.47 -6.61
C GLN A 181 29.35 -3.14 -6.53
N ASN A 182 29.26 -2.29 -7.55
CA ASN A 182 29.89 -0.97 -7.54
C ASN A 182 29.27 -0.06 -6.46
N CYS A 183 27.95 -0.06 -6.34
CA CYS A 183 27.23 0.65 -5.29
C CYS A 183 27.56 0.13 -3.88
N TYR A 184 27.69 -1.19 -3.74
CA TYR A 184 28.14 -1.80 -2.50
C TYR A 184 29.56 -1.34 -2.11
N LYS A 185 30.51 -1.33 -3.07
CA LYS A 185 31.89 -0.89 -2.86
C LYS A 185 31.97 0.61 -2.51
N LEU A 186 31.10 1.44 -3.11
CA LEU A 186 30.98 2.85 -2.75
C LEU A 186 30.60 2.99 -1.27
N ASN A 187 29.56 2.29 -0.84
CA ASN A 187 29.16 2.28 0.58
C ASN A 187 30.30 1.81 1.47
N GLN A 188 30.96 0.71 1.10
CA GLN A 188 32.10 0.17 1.89
C GLN A 188 33.24 1.18 2.06
N ALA A 189 33.49 2.01 1.03
CA ALA A 189 34.57 3.00 1.05
C ALA A 189 34.22 4.28 1.86
N PHE A 190 32.94 4.69 1.88
CA PHE A 190 32.51 6.00 2.41
C PHE A 190 31.52 5.94 3.57
N TYR A 191 31.08 4.74 3.96
CA TYR A 191 30.09 4.56 5.03
C TYR A 191 30.46 3.40 5.95
N ALA A 192 30.58 3.69 7.23
CA ALA A 192 30.69 2.69 8.27
C ALA A 192 29.60 2.92 9.32
N SER A 193 28.67 1.96 9.48
CA SER A 193 27.52 2.12 10.38
C SER A 193 27.93 2.42 11.82
N LEU A 194 29.02 1.82 12.31
CA LEU A 194 29.60 2.05 13.63
C LEU A 194 30.83 2.97 13.60
N GLY A 195 31.14 3.59 12.46
CA GLY A 195 32.29 4.46 12.25
C GLY A 195 31.94 5.74 11.52
N GLU A 196 32.88 6.17 10.65
CA GLU A 196 32.75 7.37 9.86
C GLU A 196 31.68 7.21 8.76
N LYS A 197 30.88 8.25 8.55
CA LYS A 197 29.77 8.25 7.60
C LYS A 197 29.87 9.51 6.74
N LYS A 198 30.39 9.37 5.51
CA LYS A 198 30.62 10.49 4.59
C LYS A 198 29.61 10.50 3.44
N ALA A 199 29.40 9.34 2.81
CA ALA A 199 28.46 9.19 1.71
C ALA A 199 27.93 7.76 1.64
N PHE A 200 26.73 7.59 1.07
CA PHE A 200 26.14 6.26 0.83
C PHE A 200 25.12 6.31 -0.30
N VAL A 201 24.90 5.17 -0.94
CA VAL A 201 23.89 5.00 -2.00
C VAL A 201 22.51 4.90 -1.37
N LEU A 202 21.59 5.76 -1.79
CA LEU A 202 20.18 5.75 -1.40
C LEU A 202 19.37 4.75 -2.22
N SER A 203 19.54 4.81 -3.54
CA SER A 203 18.88 3.91 -4.49
C SER A 203 19.79 3.63 -5.67
N GLN A 204 19.53 2.47 -6.29
CA GLN A 204 20.20 2.00 -7.48
C GLN A 204 19.21 1.23 -8.34
N GLY A 205 19.16 1.51 -9.62
CA GLY A 205 18.24 0.83 -10.54
C GLY A 205 17.68 1.78 -11.58
N ARG A 206 16.73 1.30 -12.36
CA ARG A 206 16.08 2.07 -13.42
C ARG A 206 14.72 2.54 -12.92
N ASN A 207 14.41 3.82 -13.20
CA ASN A 207 13.07 4.39 -12.93
C ASN A 207 12.60 4.23 -11.46
N ILE A 208 13.51 4.40 -10.50
CA ILE A 208 13.27 4.29 -9.07
C ILE A 208 14.10 5.32 -8.29
N MET A 209 13.53 5.94 -7.27
CA MET A 209 14.23 6.83 -6.36
C MET A 209 13.87 6.60 -4.90
N ILE A 210 14.81 6.93 -3.99
CA ILE A 210 14.62 6.90 -2.53
C ILE A 210 15.15 8.19 -1.93
N LEU A 211 14.42 8.78 -0.98
CA LEU A 211 14.87 9.91 -0.18
C LEU A 211 14.54 9.67 1.30
N LYS A 212 15.48 10.01 2.18
CA LYS A 212 15.43 9.71 3.62
C LYS A 212 15.88 10.90 4.45
N VAL A 213 15.28 11.03 5.63
CA VAL A 213 15.62 12.05 6.63
C VAL A 213 15.63 11.44 8.04
N VAL A 214 16.22 12.16 9.00
CA VAL A 214 15.92 11.96 10.41
C VAL A 214 14.76 12.89 10.76
N GLY A 215 13.55 12.35 10.63
CA GLY A 215 12.28 13.06 10.71
C GLY A 215 11.15 12.12 10.29
N TYR A 216 10.01 12.66 9.96
CA TYR A 216 8.89 11.91 9.39
C TYR A 216 8.99 11.84 7.86
N ALA A 217 8.20 10.96 7.22
CA ALA A 217 8.27 10.77 5.76
C ALA A 217 7.79 12.00 4.98
N GLU A 218 6.77 12.72 5.46
CA GLU A 218 6.30 13.97 4.85
C GLU A 218 7.37 15.05 4.87
N GLU A 219 8.28 15.05 5.85
CA GLU A 219 9.39 15.98 5.90
C GLU A 219 10.45 15.68 4.85
N ALA A 220 10.62 14.40 4.47
CA ALA A 220 11.43 14.06 3.31
C ALA A 220 10.83 14.64 2.02
N ALA A 221 9.50 14.54 1.86
CA ALA A 221 8.82 15.10 0.70
C ALA A 221 8.88 16.63 0.65
N LEU A 222 8.78 17.31 1.82
CA LEU A 222 8.94 18.76 1.94
C LEU A 222 10.38 19.20 1.65
N TYR A 223 11.33 18.62 2.36
CA TYR A 223 12.73 19.02 2.28
C TYR A 223 13.30 18.88 0.86
N TYR A 224 12.99 17.76 0.17
CA TYR A 224 13.44 17.49 -1.19
C TYR A 224 12.47 17.98 -2.27
N GLN A 225 11.54 18.87 -1.93
CA GLN A 225 10.63 19.56 -2.86
C GLN A 225 9.87 18.61 -3.80
N LEU A 226 9.31 17.52 -3.25
CA LEU A 226 8.61 16.50 -4.03
C LEU A 226 7.10 16.68 -4.09
N LEU A 227 6.56 17.82 -3.63
CA LEU A 227 5.11 18.02 -3.54
C LEU A 227 4.42 17.83 -4.89
N ASP A 228 4.99 18.38 -5.94
CA ASP A 228 4.46 18.32 -7.31
C ASP A 228 5.15 17.27 -8.18
N PHE A 229 6.17 16.59 -7.66
CA PHE A 229 6.85 15.50 -8.36
C PHE A 229 5.90 14.31 -8.51
N LYS A 230 5.79 13.76 -9.72
CA LYS A 230 4.84 12.70 -10.04
C LYS A 230 5.51 11.34 -10.23
N ALA A 231 4.84 10.30 -9.73
CA ALA A 231 5.21 8.90 -9.96
C ALA A 231 3.98 7.99 -9.90
N HIS A 232 4.09 6.78 -10.45
CA HIS A 232 3.02 5.81 -10.44
C HIS A 232 2.89 5.06 -9.11
N ILE A 233 4.00 4.79 -8.44
CA ILE A 233 4.06 4.08 -7.16
C ILE A 233 4.80 4.93 -6.14
N TRP A 234 4.22 5.03 -4.95
CA TRP A 234 4.84 5.64 -3.80
C TRP A 234 4.79 4.69 -2.61
N ILE A 235 5.87 4.63 -1.84
CA ILE A 235 5.91 4.00 -0.52
C ILE A 235 6.54 4.95 0.49
N ALA A 236 6.08 4.91 1.74
CA ALA A 236 6.59 5.74 2.81
C ALA A 236 6.66 4.97 4.14
N HIS A 237 7.55 5.43 5.01
CA HIS A 237 7.80 4.83 6.30
C HIS A 237 7.94 5.87 7.40
N GLN A 238 7.24 5.61 8.51
CA GLN A 238 7.38 6.30 9.79
C GLN A 238 8.07 5.36 10.77
N ARG A 239 9.30 5.69 11.15
CA ARG A 239 10.12 4.80 11.95
C ARG A 239 9.86 4.90 13.44
N TYR A 240 9.82 3.74 14.07
CA TYR A 240 10.13 3.56 15.49
C TYR A 240 11.38 2.67 15.60
N PRO A 241 12.55 3.19 16.02
CA PRO A 241 13.75 2.37 16.11
C PRO A 241 13.66 1.41 17.29
N THR A 242 13.60 0.12 17.00
CA THR A 242 13.55 -0.95 18.00
C THR A 242 14.93 -1.41 18.44
N ARG A 243 15.94 -1.31 17.55
CA ARG A 243 17.33 -1.66 17.83
C ARG A 243 18.29 -0.65 17.21
N GLY A 244 19.33 -0.31 17.99
CA GLY A 244 20.42 0.54 17.55
C GLY A 244 20.14 2.04 17.68
N ARG A 245 21.18 2.81 18.05
CA ARG A 245 21.16 4.29 18.12
C ARG A 245 21.38 4.89 16.73
N VAL A 246 20.61 4.46 15.73
CA VAL A 246 20.82 4.91 14.34
C VAL A 246 19.96 6.15 14.09
N TRP A 247 20.33 7.24 14.71
CA TRP A 247 19.82 8.58 14.48
C TRP A 247 20.55 9.18 13.26
N HIS A 248 20.37 8.52 12.12
CA HIS A 248 21.13 8.79 10.92
C HIS A 248 20.31 8.46 9.67
N PRO A 249 20.33 9.27 8.61
CA PRO A 249 19.56 9.00 7.40
C PRO A 249 19.82 7.61 6.78
N GLY A 250 21.05 7.10 6.86
CA GLY A 250 21.40 5.76 6.40
C GLY A 250 20.62 4.64 7.10
N GLY A 251 20.22 4.83 8.36
CA GLY A 251 19.40 3.86 9.10
C GLY A 251 17.89 4.04 8.92
N ALA A 252 17.43 5.08 8.24
CA ALA A 252 16.02 5.28 7.93
C ALA A 252 15.59 4.41 6.75
N HIS A 253 14.29 4.05 6.72
CA HIS A 253 13.70 3.36 5.55
C HIS A 253 13.27 4.38 4.48
N PRO A 254 13.02 3.96 3.22
CA PRO A 254 13.20 2.63 2.62
C PRO A 254 14.66 2.20 2.44
N PHE A 255 14.88 0.87 2.33
CA PHE A 255 16.17 0.33 1.90
C PHE A 255 16.10 -0.15 0.45
N ALA A 256 17.23 -0.09 -0.25
CA ALA A 256 17.33 -0.41 -1.67
C ALA A 256 18.09 -1.71 -1.93
N ALA A 257 17.61 -2.45 -2.92
CA ALA A 257 18.40 -3.34 -3.76
C ALA A 257 18.28 -2.86 -5.22
N LEU A 258 18.83 -3.59 -6.18
CA LEU A 258 18.75 -3.19 -7.58
C LEU A 258 17.30 -3.18 -8.08
N ASN A 259 16.79 -2.03 -8.53
CA ASN A 259 15.41 -1.82 -8.97
C ASN A 259 14.33 -2.05 -7.89
N VAL A 260 14.70 -2.11 -6.61
CA VAL A 260 13.80 -2.44 -5.50
C VAL A 260 13.97 -1.46 -4.35
N ALA A 261 12.85 -1.03 -3.77
CA ALA A 261 12.77 -0.32 -2.50
C ALA A 261 11.84 -1.06 -1.55
N LEU A 262 12.24 -1.22 -0.29
CA LEU A 262 11.48 -1.95 0.73
C LEU A 262 11.33 -1.12 2.01
N VAL A 263 10.13 -1.09 2.55
CA VAL A 263 9.82 -0.61 3.90
C VAL A 263 9.29 -1.76 4.74
N HIS A 264 9.58 -1.73 6.04
CA HIS A 264 9.33 -2.81 6.97
C HIS A 264 8.62 -2.27 8.22
N ASN A 265 7.57 -2.96 8.63
CA ASN A 265 6.93 -2.78 9.93
C ASN A 265 7.11 -4.06 10.75
N GLY A 266 7.96 -4.05 11.74
CA GLY A 266 8.25 -5.19 12.60
C GLY A 266 9.72 -5.35 12.95
N ASP A 267 10.06 -6.54 13.43
CA ASP A 267 11.41 -6.94 13.85
C ASP A 267 11.72 -8.39 13.45
N PHE A 268 13.00 -8.67 13.17
CA PHE A 268 13.51 -10.03 13.02
C PHE A 268 14.06 -10.54 14.36
N ALA A 269 13.39 -11.53 14.95
CA ALA A 269 13.89 -12.20 16.13
C ALA A 269 15.23 -12.92 15.89
N ASN A 270 15.39 -13.44 14.67
CA ASN A 270 16.59 -14.19 14.22
C ASN A 270 17.54 -13.37 13.33
N TYR A 271 17.61 -12.04 13.52
CA TYR A 271 18.43 -11.11 12.72
C TYR A 271 19.85 -11.63 12.43
N PHE A 272 20.56 -12.14 13.46
CA PHE A 272 21.94 -12.62 13.29
C PHE A 272 22.01 -13.88 12.41
N ALA A 273 21.07 -14.81 12.54
CA ALA A 273 21.03 -16.02 11.72
C ALA A 273 20.78 -15.67 10.24
N VAL A 274 19.86 -14.75 9.99
CA VAL A 274 19.56 -14.29 8.63
C VAL A 274 20.72 -13.49 8.04
N SER A 275 21.39 -12.65 8.82
CA SER A 275 22.59 -11.92 8.40
C SER A 275 23.73 -12.88 8.06
N GLU A 276 23.91 -13.94 8.84
CA GLU A 276 24.92 -14.98 8.58
C GLU A 276 24.58 -15.77 7.31
N TYR A 277 23.30 -16.12 7.12
CA TYR A 277 22.83 -16.76 5.87
C TYR A 277 23.17 -15.93 4.63
N LEU A 278 23.02 -14.62 4.68
CA LEU A 278 23.42 -13.68 3.62
C LEU A 278 24.94 -13.63 3.46
N SER A 279 25.68 -13.52 4.57
CA SER A 279 27.16 -13.43 4.56
C SER A 279 27.81 -14.65 3.92
N GLN A 280 27.28 -15.85 4.15
CA GLN A 280 27.70 -17.10 3.49
C GLN A 280 27.48 -17.10 1.97
N ARG A 281 26.68 -16.14 1.47
CA ARG A 281 26.38 -15.93 0.04
C ARG A 281 26.99 -14.64 -0.49
N HIS A 282 27.95 -14.08 0.25
CA HIS A 282 28.68 -12.86 -0.08
C HIS A 282 27.81 -11.58 -0.13
N PHE A 283 26.69 -11.59 0.61
CA PHE A 283 25.88 -10.40 0.88
C PHE A 283 26.16 -9.95 2.31
N TYR A 284 26.75 -8.76 2.46
CA TYR A 284 27.16 -8.25 3.76
C TYR A 284 26.38 -6.98 4.09
N PRO A 285 25.45 -7.00 5.07
CA PRO A 285 24.72 -5.81 5.48
C PRO A 285 25.67 -4.71 5.95
N GLN A 286 25.44 -3.49 5.48
CA GLN A 286 26.28 -2.32 5.74
C GLN A 286 25.64 -1.33 6.73
N PHE A 287 24.31 -1.28 6.78
CA PHE A 287 23.54 -0.36 7.63
C PHE A 287 23.11 -1.00 8.95
N LEU A 288 23.31 -2.30 9.11
CA LEU A 288 23.04 -3.09 10.32
C LEU A 288 21.58 -3.00 10.79
N THR A 289 20.64 -3.02 9.85
CA THR A 289 19.20 -3.06 10.11
C THR A 289 18.58 -4.33 9.53
N ASP A 290 17.52 -4.83 10.15
CA ASP A 290 16.75 -5.97 9.64
C ASP A 290 16.04 -5.67 8.32
N THR A 291 15.68 -4.42 8.06
CA THR A 291 15.11 -3.97 6.79
C THR A 291 16.11 -4.05 5.64
N GLU A 292 17.38 -3.68 5.88
CA GLU A 292 18.45 -3.93 4.90
C GLU A 292 18.58 -5.42 4.60
N VAL A 293 18.61 -6.24 5.65
CA VAL A 293 18.67 -7.70 5.52
C VAL A 293 17.48 -8.23 4.71
N ALA A 294 16.27 -7.70 4.94
CA ALA A 294 15.07 -8.09 4.19
C ALA A 294 15.19 -7.79 2.69
N VAL A 295 15.64 -6.60 2.31
CA VAL A 295 15.77 -6.24 0.90
C VAL A 295 16.90 -7.02 0.21
N LEU A 296 17.97 -7.34 0.93
CA LEU A 296 19.07 -8.16 0.41
C LEU A 296 18.65 -9.63 0.22
N LEU A 297 17.80 -10.19 1.11
CA LEU A 297 17.20 -11.51 0.91
C LEU A 297 16.32 -11.54 -0.33
N PHE A 298 15.48 -10.53 -0.50
CA PHE A 298 14.62 -10.40 -1.68
C PHE A 298 15.46 -10.36 -2.95
N ASP A 299 16.54 -9.55 -2.98
CA ASP A 299 17.46 -9.44 -4.11
C ASP A 299 18.15 -10.76 -4.42
N LEU A 300 18.69 -11.44 -3.38
CA LEU A 300 19.34 -12.74 -3.51
C LEU A 300 18.44 -13.78 -4.16
N TRP A 301 17.24 -13.97 -3.62
CA TRP A 301 16.35 -15.02 -4.10
C TRP A 301 15.68 -14.66 -5.42
N HIS A 302 15.26 -13.41 -5.60
CA HIS A 302 14.55 -13.01 -6.81
C HIS A 302 15.51 -12.74 -7.98
N ARG A 303 16.48 -11.84 -7.80
CA ARG A 303 17.38 -11.42 -8.88
C ARG A 303 18.47 -12.42 -9.18
N LEU A 304 19.20 -12.90 -8.16
CA LEU A 304 20.35 -13.80 -8.39
C LEU A 304 19.92 -15.26 -8.57
N TYR A 305 19.01 -15.78 -7.75
CA TYR A 305 18.54 -17.16 -7.90
C TYR A 305 17.45 -17.32 -8.95
N GLY A 306 16.86 -16.20 -9.43
CA GLY A 306 15.80 -16.22 -10.42
C GLY A 306 14.51 -16.85 -9.91
N TYR A 307 14.28 -16.86 -8.60
CA TYR A 307 13.04 -17.40 -8.04
C TYR A 307 11.85 -16.57 -8.46
N PRO A 308 10.76 -17.20 -8.96
CA PRO A 308 9.48 -16.53 -9.10
C PRO A 308 9.04 -15.91 -7.78
N LEU A 309 8.25 -14.82 -7.84
CA LEU A 309 7.80 -14.11 -6.64
C LEU A 309 7.08 -15.05 -5.65
N GLU A 310 6.29 -16.02 -6.15
CA GLU A 310 5.67 -17.06 -5.34
C GLU A 310 6.68 -17.80 -4.44
N TYR A 311 7.85 -18.14 -4.98
CA TYR A 311 8.87 -18.88 -4.24
C TYR A 311 9.67 -17.99 -3.28
N VAL A 312 9.85 -16.72 -3.64
CA VAL A 312 10.44 -15.73 -2.72
C VAL A 312 9.52 -15.54 -1.51
N ILE A 313 8.20 -15.41 -1.74
CA ILE A 313 7.21 -15.29 -0.66
C ILE A 313 7.20 -16.57 0.19
N GLU A 314 7.30 -17.75 -0.43
CA GLU A 314 7.40 -19.02 0.33
C GLU A 314 8.65 -19.11 1.19
N ALA A 315 9.78 -18.58 0.71
CA ALA A 315 11.03 -18.53 1.48
C ALA A 315 10.98 -17.52 2.63
N LEU A 316 10.28 -16.39 2.44
CA LEU A 316 10.10 -15.34 3.46
C LEU A 316 9.04 -15.73 4.50
N ALA A 317 7.85 -16.14 4.04
CA ALA A 317 6.68 -16.47 4.84
C ALA A 317 6.19 -17.88 4.47
N PRO A 318 6.79 -18.93 5.05
CA PRO A 318 6.49 -20.31 4.71
C PRO A 318 5.01 -20.66 4.95
N THR A 319 4.44 -21.47 4.06
CA THR A 319 3.08 -21.99 4.24
C THR A 319 3.04 -22.87 5.50
N THR A 320 2.10 -22.60 6.40
CA THR A 320 1.97 -23.27 7.70
C THR A 320 1.39 -24.67 7.59
N GLU A 321 1.63 -25.52 8.58
CA GLU A 321 1.35 -26.97 8.57
C GLU A 321 -0.03 -27.34 8.01
N ARG A 322 -1.11 -26.84 8.60
CA ARG A 322 -2.47 -27.16 8.15
C ARG A 322 -2.75 -26.65 6.74
N ASP A 323 -2.34 -25.44 6.44
CA ASP A 323 -2.51 -24.84 5.12
C ASP A 323 -1.62 -25.54 4.08
N PHE A 324 -0.44 -26.03 4.50
CA PHE A 324 0.46 -26.79 3.65
C PHE A 324 -0.19 -28.10 3.14
N ASP A 325 -0.91 -28.81 3.98
CA ASP A 325 -1.59 -30.05 3.61
C ASP A 325 -2.75 -29.82 2.61
N LEU A 326 -3.28 -28.61 2.54
CA LEU A 326 -4.33 -28.21 1.59
C LEU A 326 -3.78 -27.80 0.22
N LEU A 327 -2.44 -27.67 0.07
CA LEU A 327 -1.82 -27.39 -1.23
C LEU A 327 -1.85 -28.60 -2.15
N PRO A 328 -1.85 -28.41 -3.48
CA PRO A 328 -1.65 -29.49 -4.43
C PRO A 328 -0.35 -30.26 -4.18
N PRO A 329 -0.30 -31.61 -4.33
CA PRO A 329 0.89 -32.43 -4.01
C PRO A 329 2.18 -31.99 -4.72
N GLN A 330 2.08 -31.48 -5.96
CA GLN A 330 3.23 -30.97 -6.69
C GLN A 330 3.79 -29.71 -6.00
N LYS A 331 2.92 -28.80 -5.56
CA LYS A 331 3.31 -27.56 -4.87
C LYS A 331 3.92 -27.88 -3.50
N GLN A 332 3.35 -28.83 -2.76
CA GLN A 332 3.93 -29.32 -1.50
C GLN A 332 5.37 -29.81 -1.67
N ARG A 333 5.67 -30.57 -2.75
CA ARG A 333 7.05 -31.06 -3.00
C ARG A 333 8.02 -29.90 -3.23
N ILE A 334 7.63 -28.91 -4.03
CA ILE A 334 8.48 -27.73 -4.32
C ILE A 334 8.69 -26.90 -3.04
N TYR A 335 7.61 -26.62 -2.30
CA TYR A 335 7.67 -25.80 -1.10
C TYR A 335 8.51 -26.44 0.02
N ARG A 336 8.45 -27.77 0.18
CA ARG A 336 9.36 -28.47 1.12
C ARG A 336 10.83 -28.22 0.79
N GLN A 337 11.20 -28.21 -0.50
CA GLN A 337 12.57 -27.91 -0.91
C GLN A 337 12.94 -26.45 -0.61
N ILE A 338 12.04 -25.51 -0.92
CA ILE A 338 12.25 -24.08 -0.61
C ILE A 338 12.43 -23.91 0.90
N GLN A 339 11.50 -24.41 1.70
CA GLN A 339 11.55 -24.30 3.17
C GLN A 339 12.83 -24.91 3.74
N ALA A 340 13.22 -26.10 3.28
CA ALA A 340 14.44 -26.78 3.75
C ALA A 340 15.72 -26.00 3.41
N THR A 341 15.78 -25.35 2.24
CA THR A 341 16.97 -24.60 1.79
C THR A 341 17.02 -23.18 2.33
N SER A 342 15.87 -22.58 2.67
CA SER A 342 15.78 -21.21 3.18
C SER A 342 15.62 -21.10 4.69
N ILE A 343 15.53 -22.20 5.44
CA ILE A 343 15.21 -22.23 6.87
C ILE A 343 16.06 -21.29 7.74
N HIS A 344 17.34 -21.13 7.41
CA HIS A 344 18.24 -20.23 8.11
C HIS A 344 18.20 -18.78 7.59
N GLY A 345 17.59 -18.56 6.43
CA GLY A 345 17.42 -17.24 5.81
C GLY A 345 16.00 -16.71 5.93
N SER A 346 15.03 -17.52 6.33
CA SER A 346 13.67 -17.09 6.56
C SER A 346 13.60 -16.19 7.80
N PRO A 347 13.05 -14.95 7.67
CA PRO A 347 12.90 -14.05 8.81
C PRO A 347 11.88 -14.59 9.81
N ASP A 348 12.27 -14.62 11.08
CA ASP A 348 11.41 -15.03 12.20
C ASP A 348 10.97 -13.80 13.01
N GLY A 349 9.76 -13.85 13.55
CA GLY A 349 9.15 -12.75 14.28
C GLY A 349 8.02 -12.06 13.50
N PRO A 350 7.34 -11.08 14.12
CA PRO A 350 6.25 -10.37 13.48
C PRO A 350 6.77 -9.27 12.55
N TRP A 351 6.50 -9.39 11.25
CA TRP A 351 6.89 -8.41 10.27
C TRP A 351 5.86 -8.25 9.14
N PHE A 352 5.90 -7.09 8.50
CA PHE A 352 5.13 -6.78 7.31
C PHE A 352 5.99 -5.93 6.37
N PHE A 353 6.10 -6.33 5.09
CA PHE A 353 6.85 -5.62 4.05
C PHE A 353 5.93 -4.95 3.06
N ILE A 354 6.30 -3.72 2.65
CA ILE A 354 5.83 -3.12 1.41
C ILE A 354 7.05 -2.92 0.51
N ILE A 355 6.97 -3.44 -0.69
CA ILE A 355 8.03 -3.41 -1.69
C ILE A 355 7.53 -2.67 -2.92
N ALA A 356 8.27 -1.65 -3.36
CA ALA A 356 8.08 -1.02 -4.65
C ALA A 356 9.24 -1.41 -5.57
N ARG A 357 8.94 -1.88 -6.78
CA ARG A 357 9.97 -2.27 -7.72
C ARG A 357 9.64 -1.95 -9.18
N ASN A 358 10.70 -1.78 -9.98
CA ASN A 358 10.63 -1.79 -11.43
C ASN A 358 11.07 -3.17 -11.92
N ASP A 359 10.10 -4.00 -12.33
CA ASP A 359 10.38 -5.29 -12.99
C ASP A 359 10.74 -5.04 -14.45
N THR A 360 12.01 -4.73 -14.69
CA THR A 360 12.52 -4.39 -16.02
C THR A 360 12.45 -5.56 -17.02
N ALA A 361 12.47 -6.82 -16.52
CA ALA A 361 12.37 -8.01 -17.35
C ALA A 361 10.97 -8.17 -17.96
N ASN A 362 9.93 -7.88 -17.18
CA ASN A 362 8.54 -7.99 -17.59
C ASN A 362 7.91 -6.63 -17.97
N LYS A 363 8.69 -5.54 -17.95
CA LYS A 363 8.26 -4.16 -18.26
C LYS A 363 7.04 -3.70 -17.45
N ARG A 364 7.05 -3.99 -16.15
CA ARG A 364 5.96 -3.62 -15.24
C ARG A 364 6.50 -3.00 -13.96
N LEU A 365 5.71 -2.12 -13.37
CA LEU A 365 5.96 -1.55 -12.06
C LEU A 365 5.12 -2.31 -11.05
N GLU A 366 5.66 -2.61 -9.87
CA GLU A 366 4.96 -3.42 -8.88
C GLU A 366 5.04 -2.83 -7.48
N LEU A 367 3.89 -2.86 -6.80
CA LEU A 367 3.74 -2.64 -5.37
C LEU A 367 3.33 -3.96 -4.73
N ILE A 368 4.14 -4.49 -3.81
CA ILE A 368 3.96 -5.80 -3.23
C ILE A 368 3.81 -5.65 -1.71
N GLY A 369 2.77 -6.22 -1.13
CA GLY A 369 2.64 -6.38 0.31
C GLY A 369 2.82 -7.84 0.70
N ILE A 370 3.66 -8.12 1.72
CA ILE A 370 3.90 -9.47 2.24
C ILE A 370 3.81 -9.43 3.75
N THR A 371 2.96 -10.28 4.34
CA THR A 371 2.87 -10.44 5.80
C THR A 371 3.48 -11.76 6.25
N ASP A 372 4.07 -11.75 7.44
CA ASP A 372 4.59 -12.93 8.11
C ASP A 372 3.46 -13.93 8.47
N THR A 373 3.85 -15.12 8.89
CA THR A 373 2.91 -16.19 9.24
C THR A 373 2.16 -15.95 10.53
N SER A 374 2.69 -15.12 11.45
CA SER A 374 2.03 -14.78 12.70
C SER A 374 0.90 -13.74 12.53
N MET A 375 0.96 -12.94 11.47
CA MET A 375 0.02 -11.85 11.18
C MET A 375 -0.15 -10.84 12.34
N LEU A 376 0.84 -10.72 13.21
CA LEU A 376 0.78 -9.83 14.37
C LEU A 376 0.98 -8.35 14.03
N ARG A 377 1.48 -8.03 12.83
CA ARG A 377 1.62 -6.65 12.37
C ARG A 377 0.39 -6.21 11.60
N PRO A 378 -0.16 -5.04 11.93
CA PRO A 378 -1.29 -4.50 11.18
C PRO A 378 -0.95 -4.33 9.70
N GLN A 379 -1.86 -4.72 8.85
CA GLN A 379 -1.76 -4.55 7.41
C GLN A 379 -3.16 -4.50 6.80
N VAL A 380 -3.37 -3.58 5.88
CA VAL A 380 -4.62 -3.43 5.14
C VAL A 380 -4.29 -3.21 3.68
N PHE A 381 -4.96 -3.94 2.81
CA PHE A 381 -4.92 -3.75 1.37
C PHE A 381 -6.22 -3.11 0.91
N ALA A 382 -6.15 -2.33 -0.16
CA ALA A 382 -7.34 -1.77 -0.80
C ALA A 382 -7.16 -1.70 -2.32
N LEU A 383 -8.28 -1.73 -3.05
CA LEU A 383 -8.33 -1.66 -4.50
C LEU A 383 -9.51 -0.80 -4.94
N SER A 384 -9.27 0.10 -5.90
CA SER A 384 -10.32 0.76 -6.65
C SER A 384 -10.11 0.57 -8.15
N GLU A 385 -11.17 0.18 -8.86
CA GLU A 385 -11.19 -0.06 -10.31
C GLU A 385 -12.16 0.92 -10.98
N GLY A 386 -11.81 2.20 -10.99
CA GLY A 386 -12.57 3.26 -11.64
C GLY A 386 -12.04 3.62 -13.03
N GLU A 387 -12.27 4.85 -13.44
CA GLU A 387 -11.63 5.48 -14.59
C GLU A 387 -10.11 5.52 -14.38
N VAL A 388 -9.69 5.80 -13.15
CA VAL A 388 -8.33 5.63 -12.64
C VAL A 388 -8.36 4.45 -11.67
N GLN A 389 -7.40 3.54 -11.83
CA GLN A 389 -7.24 2.38 -10.97
C GLN A 389 -6.15 2.67 -9.93
N ILE A 390 -6.39 2.28 -8.68
CA ILE A 390 -5.41 2.41 -7.60
C ILE A 390 -5.45 1.21 -6.66
N GLY A 391 -4.28 0.67 -6.37
CA GLY A 391 -4.05 -0.33 -5.34
C GLY A 391 -3.29 0.30 -4.18
N LEU A 392 -3.69 0.01 -2.94
CA LEU A 392 -3.08 0.57 -1.73
C LEU A 392 -2.75 -0.53 -0.72
N VAL A 393 -1.73 -0.28 0.06
CA VAL A 393 -1.32 -1.16 1.15
C VAL A 393 -0.72 -0.32 2.28
N CYS A 394 -1.25 -0.47 3.50
CA CYS A 394 -0.87 0.35 4.65
C CYS A 394 -0.93 -0.46 5.96
N SER A 395 -0.29 0.05 6.99
CA SER A 395 -0.46 -0.45 8.35
C SER A 395 -1.88 -0.22 8.90
N GLU A 396 -2.60 0.79 8.42
CA GLU A 396 -3.92 1.20 8.93
C GLU A 396 -4.88 1.57 7.79
N LYS A 397 -6.16 1.23 7.97
CA LYS A 397 -7.22 1.63 7.06
C LYS A 397 -7.33 3.16 6.95
N GLN A 398 -7.19 3.87 8.07
CA GLN A 398 -7.28 5.33 8.12
C GLN A 398 -6.23 6.01 7.23
N ALA A 399 -5.04 5.43 7.10
CA ALA A 399 -4.01 5.94 6.19
C ALA A 399 -4.41 5.75 4.71
N ILE A 400 -5.09 4.65 4.38
CA ILE A 400 -5.66 4.44 3.04
C ILE A 400 -6.73 5.50 2.75
N ASP A 401 -7.68 5.68 3.67
CA ASP A 401 -8.76 6.66 3.52
C ASP A 401 -8.22 8.09 3.40
N ALA A 402 -7.16 8.43 4.16
CA ALA A 402 -6.48 9.71 4.06
C ALA A 402 -5.80 9.91 2.69
N THR A 403 -5.17 8.88 2.14
CA THR A 403 -4.60 8.92 0.79
C THR A 403 -5.67 9.16 -0.26
N LEU A 404 -6.76 8.38 -0.22
CA LEU A 404 -7.84 8.48 -1.19
C LEU A 404 -8.59 9.81 -1.10
N SER A 405 -8.80 10.34 0.12
CA SER A 405 -9.41 11.66 0.31
C SER A 405 -8.54 12.76 -0.29
N SER A 406 -7.22 12.74 -0.04
CA SER A 406 -6.27 13.69 -0.62
C SER A 406 -6.27 13.65 -2.16
N LEU A 407 -6.33 12.46 -2.75
CA LEU A 407 -6.41 12.29 -4.20
C LEU A 407 -7.72 12.80 -4.79
N ALA A 408 -8.85 12.48 -4.15
CA ALA A 408 -10.18 12.86 -4.60
C ALA A 408 -10.45 14.37 -4.51
N GLU A 409 -9.76 15.08 -3.62
CA GLU A 409 -9.84 16.55 -3.53
C GLU A 409 -9.22 17.23 -4.77
N GLU A 410 -8.20 16.62 -5.38
CA GLU A 410 -7.51 17.18 -6.55
C GLU A 410 -8.05 16.63 -7.87
N ASP A 411 -8.29 15.32 -7.94
CA ASP A 411 -8.72 14.63 -9.16
C ASP A 411 -10.02 13.85 -8.89
N PRO A 412 -11.16 14.32 -9.42
CA PRO A 412 -12.47 13.70 -9.18
C PRO A 412 -12.61 12.28 -9.76
N ARG A 413 -11.64 11.81 -10.54
CA ARG A 413 -11.60 10.41 -11.01
C ARG A 413 -11.23 9.44 -9.91
N PHE A 414 -10.61 9.90 -8.81
CA PHE A 414 -10.41 9.12 -7.61
C PHE A 414 -11.63 9.20 -6.69
N CYS A 415 -11.92 8.09 -6.02
CA CYS A 415 -12.95 8.05 -4.99
C CYS A 415 -12.32 8.19 -3.60
N PRO A 416 -12.96 8.89 -2.65
CA PRO A 416 -12.40 9.07 -1.30
C PRO A 416 -12.38 7.81 -0.44
N VAL A 417 -12.96 6.71 -0.93
CA VAL A 417 -12.96 5.38 -0.31
C VAL A 417 -12.66 4.32 -1.38
N ALA A 418 -12.03 3.23 -0.98
CA ALA A 418 -11.75 2.14 -1.90
C ALA A 418 -12.98 1.25 -2.13
N ASP A 419 -13.00 0.58 -3.28
CA ASP A 419 -14.03 -0.39 -3.63
C ASP A 419 -13.93 -1.67 -2.79
N LEU A 420 -12.70 -2.06 -2.45
CA LEU A 420 -12.40 -3.23 -1.62
C LEU A 420 -11.35 -2.90 -0.57
N TYR A 421 -11.55 -3.46 0.64
CA TYR A 421 -10.54 -3.51 1.71
C TYR A 421 -10.40 -4.96 2.17
N TRP A 422 -9.17 -5.41 2.42
CA TRP A 422 -8.94 -6.76 2.95
C TRP A 422 -7.58 -6.86 3.66
N ASN A 423 -7.40 -7.96 4.39
CA ASN A 423 -6.12 -8.36 4.98
C ASN A 423 -5.62 -9.63 4.31
N ALA A 424 -4.30 -9.80 4.21
CA ALA A 424 -3.70 -11.03 3.74
C ALA A 424 -3.55 -12.04 4.90
N ARG A 425 -3.57 -13.34 4.57
CA ARG A 425 -3.35 -14.43 5.52
C ARG A 425 -1.96 -15.05 5.35
N GLY A 426 -1.02 -14.60 6.16
CA GLY A 426 0.35 -15.12 6.16
C GLY A 426 0.41 -16.63 6.30
N GLY A 427 1.19 -17.30 5.44
CA GLY A 427 1.35 -18.75 5.43
C GLY A 427 0.11 -19.54 5.03
N SER A 428 -0.95 -18.91 4.48
CA SER A 428 -2.17 -19.61 4.09
C SER A 428 -2.08 -20.26 2.71
N HIS A 429 -2.92 -21.26 2.47
CA HIS A 429 -3.14 -21.85 1.15
C HIS A 429 -4.08 -21.02 0.25
N THR A 430 -4.71 -19.97 0.80
CA THR A 430 -5.73 -19.16 0.10
C THR A 430 -5.13 -18.00 -0.67
N ASP A 431 -4.26 -17.21 -0.05
CA ASP A 431 -3.61 -16.03 -0.62
C ASP A 431 -2.10 -15.97 -0.33
N GLY A 432 -1.60 -16.87 0.53
CA GLY A 432 -0.18 -16.97 0.88
C GLY A 432 0.38 -15.78 1.63
N GLY A 433 -0.47 -14.88 2.14
CA GLY A 433 -0.06 -13.68 2.88
C GLY A 433 0.47 -12.55 2.01
N SER A 434 0.19 -12.54 0.71
CA SER A 434 0.74 -11.52 -0.18
C SER A 434 -0.21 -11.13 -1.29
N PHE A 435 -0.18 -9.80 -1.61
CA PHE A 435 -0.80 -9.27 -2.82
C PHE A 435 0.16 -8.35 -3.56
N THR A 436 0.15 -8.46 -4.88
CA THR A 436 0.95 -7.66 -5.80
C THR A 436 0.03 -6.83 -6.68
N PHE A 437 0.21 -5.52 -6.66
CA PHE A 437 -0.38 -4.58 -7.61
C PHE A 437 0.63 -4.32 -8.73
N SER A 438 0.31 -4.75 -9.94
CA SER A 438 1.17 -4.62 -11.11
C SER A 438 0.61 -3.61 -12.09
N LEU A 439 1.43 -2.67 -12.55
CA LEU A 439 1.10 -1.69 -13.57
C LEU A 439 1.82 -2.04 -14.89
N GLU A 440 1.05 -2.38 -15.90
CA GLU A 440 1.53 -2.69 -17.24
C GLU A 440 1.06 -1.65 -18.25
N SER A 441 1.86 -1.37 -19.29
CA SER A 441 1.45 -0.51 -20.39
C SER A 441 0.60 -1.31 -21.38
N LYS A 442 -0.67 -0.90 -21.57
CA LYS A 442 -1.58 -1.45 -22.58
C LYS A 442 -2.15 -0.30 -23.40
N ASN A 443 -1.90 -0.30 -24.72
CA ASN A 443 -2.37 0.76 -25.63
C ASN A 443 -1.98 2.19 -25.18
N GLY A 444 -0.76 2.38 -24.68
CA GLY A 444 -0.25 3.67 -24.21
C GLY A 444 -0.76 4.13 -22.84
N LYS A 445 -1.58 3.31 -22.15
CA LYS A 445 -2.07 3.59 -20.79
C LYS A 445 -1.56 2.54 -19.81
N LYS A 446 -1.29 2.94 -18.58
CA LYS A 446 -1.01 1.99 -17.50
C LYS A 446 -2.31 1.37 -17.02
N VAL A 447 -2.32 0.05 -16.87
CA VAL A 447 -3.44 -0.74 -16.35
C VAL A 447 -2.97 -1.46 -15.11
N LEU A 448 -3.73 -1.35 -14.02
CA LEU A 448 -3.46 -2.01 -12.76
C LEU A 448 -4.10 -3.41 -12.74
N ALA A 449 -3.33 -4.39 -12.27
CA ALA A 449 -3.83 -5.71 -11.91
C ALA A 449 -3.39 -6.05 -10.49
N CYS A 450 -4.23 -6.75 -9.73
CA CYS A 450 -3.91 -7.26 -8.40
C CYS A 450 -3.97 -8.78 -8.39
N HIS A 451 -2.93 -9.43 -7.83
CA HIS A 451 -2.85 -10.89 -7.72
C HIS A 451 -2.33 -11.28 -6.34
N ASP A 452 -2.79 -12.42 -5.84
CA ASP A 452 -2.22 -13.04 -4.64
C ASP A 452 -0.89 -13.77 -4.94
N LYS A 453 -0.29 -14.39 -3.91
CA LYS A 453 0.94 -15.20 -4.03
C LYS A 453 0.87 -16.25 -5.14
N PHE A 454 -0.29 -16.84 -5.37
CA PHE A 454 -0.50 -17.94 -6.31
C PHE A 454 -0.86 -17.47 -7.73
N GLY A 455 -0.86 -16.16 -7.96
CA GLY A 455 -1.24 -15.55 -9.23
C GLY A 455 -2.76 -15.44 -9.44
N LYS A 456 -3.58 -15.73 -8.42
CA LYS A 456 -5.02 -15.59 -8.50
C LYS A 456 -5.41 -14.11 -8.48
N PRO A 457 -6.18 -13.63 -9.46
CA PRO A 457 -6.56 -12.23 -9.52
C PRO A 457 -7.48 -11.83 -8.36
N LYS A 458 -7.22 -10.65 -7.81
CA LYS A 458 -8.12 -9.93 -6.91
C LYS A 458 -8.72 -8.76 -7.68
N THR A 459 -10.02 -8.79 -7.87
CA THR A 459 -10.75 -7.78 -8.65
C THR A 459 -11.94 -7.27 -7.86
N VAL A 460 -12.37 -6.06 -8.16
CA VAL A 460 -13.63 -5.53 -7.65
C VAL A 460 -14.77 -6.35 -8.30
N PRO A 461 -15.73 -6.87 -7.53
CA PRO A 461 -16.89 -7.54 -8.08
C PRO A 461 -17.59 -6.66 -9.12
N TRP A 462 -18.16 -7.29 -10.15
CA TRP A 462 -18.75 -6.56 -11.29
C TRP A 462 -19.81 -5.53 -10.86
N PHE A 463 -20.59 -5.82 -9.86
CA PHE A 463 -21.63 -4.95 -9.31
C PHE A 463 -21.08 -3.75 -8.50
N GLN A 464 -19.78 -3.75 -8.17
CA GLN A 464 -19.08 -2.63 -7.53
C GLN A 464 -18.25 -1.82 -8.54
N ARG A 465 -18.17 -2.26 -9.80
CA ARG A 465 -17.43 -1.52 -10.83
C ARG A 465 -18.22 -0.30 -11.30
N PRO A 466 -17.52 0.80 -11.65
CA PRO A 466 -18.21 1.93 -12.25
C PRO A 466 -18.91 1.51 -13.54
N TRP A 467 -20.16 1.93 -13.65
CA TRP A 467 -20.87 1.77 -14.89
C TRP A 467 -20.32 2.76 -15.95
N LYS A 468 -20.09 2.27 -17.18
CA LYS A 468 -19.48 3.03 -18.27
C LYS A 468 -20.45 3.31 -19.43
N GLY A 469 -21.71 2.92 -19.31
CA GLY A 469 -22.72 3.16 -20.32
C GLY A 469 -23.26 4.60 -20.28
N THR A 470 -24.00 4.98 -21.33
CA THR A 470 -24.87 6.17 -21.31
C THR A 470 -26.22 5.76 -20.79
N VAL A 471 -26.88 6.58 -19.95
CA VAL A 471 -28.26 6.33 -19.52
C VAL A 471 -29.15 6.47 -20.76
N PRO A 472 -29.86 5.43 -21.25
CA PRO A 472 -30.81 5.59 -22.33
C PRO A 472 -31.97 6.47 -21.86
N GLU A 473 -32.45 7.36 -22.71
CA GLU A 473 -33.73 8.02 -22.49
C GLU A 473 -34.83 6.98 -22.68
N VAL A 474 -35.38 6.51 -21.59
CA VAL A 474 -36.53 5.60 -21.61
C VAL A 474 -37.81 6.43 -21.62
N SER A 475 -38.77 6.11 -22.50
CA SER A 475 -40.06 6.79 -22.50
C SER A 475 -40.80 6.52 -21.19
N GLU A 476 -41.59 7.49 -20.72
CA GLU A 476 -42.34 7.40 -19.46
C GLU A 476 -43.30 6.19 -19.44
N GLU A 477 -43.92 5.84 -20.60
CA GLU A 477 -44.75 4.65 -20.77
C GLU A 477 -43.99 3.35 -20.55
N ARG A 478 -42.80 3.21 -21.14
CA ARG A 478 -41.95 2.03 -20.99
C ARG A 478 -41.43 1.89 -19.56
N PHE A 479 -41.12 3.02 -18.95
CA PHE A 479 -40.68 3.10 -17.55
C PHE A 479 -41.78 2.60 -16.58
N GLU A 480 -43.04 3.04 -16.78
CA GLU A 480 -44.19 2.60 -15.97
C GLU A 480 -44.48 1.08 -16.12
N GLU A 481 -44.37 0.55 -17.33
CA GLU A 481 -44.51 -0.89 -17.59
C GLU A 481 -43.49 -1.69 -16.79
N LEU A 482 -42.26 -1.25 -16.77
CA LEU A 482 -41.17 -1.93 -16.11
C LEU A 482 -41.25 -1.80 -14.58
N ALA A 483 -41.64 -0.62 -14.09
CA ALA A 483 -41.92 -0.39 -12.68
C ALA A 483 -43.05 -1.30 -12.17
N SER A 484 -44.03 -1.62 -13.03
CA SER A 484 -45.09 -2.56 -12.68
C SER A 484 -44.57 -3.99 -12.57
N GLN A 485 -43.72 -4.43 -13.50
CA GLN A 485 -43.12 -5.78 -13.47
C GLN A 485 -42.21 -5.96 -12.25
N VAL A 486 -41.43 -4.92 -11.88
CA VAL A 486 -40.61 -4.95 -10.69
C VAL A 486 -41.43 -4.99 -9.41
N ARG A 487 -42.58 -4.28 -9.36
CA ARG A 487 -43.52 -4.35 -8.23
C ARG A 487 -44.09 -5.77 -8.02
N GLU A 488 -44.46 -6.47 -9.09
CA GLU A 488 -44.97 -7.82 -9.01
C GLU A 488 -43.92 -8.80 -8.48
N LEU A 489 -42.67 -8.67 -8.90
CA LEU A 489 -41.56 -9.54 -8.46
C LEU A 489 -41.24 -9.42 -6.97
N PHE A 490 -41.44 -8.25 -6.35
CA PHE A 490 -41.22 -8.06 -4.91
C PHE A 490 -42.39 -8.51 -4.03
N GLN A 491 -43.52 -8.80 -4.61
CA GLN A 491 -44.65 -9.35 -3.86
C GLN A 491 -44.55 -10.86 -3.63
N ASP A 492 -43.69 -11.52 -4.36
CA ASP A 492 -43.49 -12.96 -4.23
C ASP A 492 -42.48 -13.31 -3.11
N PRO A 493 -42.55 -14.51 -2.50
CA PRO A 493 -41.62 -14.96 -1.48
C PRO A 493 -40.16 -15.04 -1.92
N GLY A 494 -39.89 -15.27 -3.22
CA GLY A 494 -38.56 -15.31 -3.79
C GLY A 494 -37.89 -13.93 -3.84
N GLY A 495 -38.64 -12.89 -4.25
CA GLY A 495 -38.18 -11.50 -4.24
C GLY A 495 -37.88 -10.99 -2.84
N GLN A 496 -38.68 -11.40 -1.84
CA GLN A 496 -38.40 -11.07 -0.44
C GLN A 496 -37.15 -11.77 0.10
N ALA A 497 -36.91 -13.01 -0.32
CA ALA A 497 -35.69 -13.76 0.05
C ALA A 497 -34.45 -13.10 -0.58
N LEU A 498 -34.54 -12.72 -1.85
CA LEU A 498 -33.48 -11.99 -2.57
C LEU A 498 -33.20 -10.63 -1.90
N PHE A 499 -34.23 -9.89 -1.50
CA PHE A 499 -34.10 -8.65 -0.75
C PHE A 499 -33.29 -8.83 0.53
N LYS A 500 -33.64 -9.82 1.36
CA LYS A 500 -32.92 -10.12 2.60
C LYS A 500 -31.46 -10.53 2.35
N TYR A 501 -31.21 -11.32 1.32
CA TYR A 501 -29.87 -11.76 0.96
C TYR A 501 -28.98 -10.60 0.51
N VAL A 502 -29.51 -9.72 -0.30
CA VAL A 502 -28.79 -8.55 -0.82
C VAL A 502 -28.57 -7.55 0.30
N THR A 503 -29.59 -7.24 1.13
CA THR A 503 -29.47 -6.28 2.24
C THR A 503 -28.44 -6.72 3.30
N ALA A 504 -28.24 -8.02 3.50
CA ALA A 504 -27.24 -8.52 4.43
C ALA A 504 -25.77 -8.32 3.97
N ARG A 505 -25.55 -8.12 2.65
CA ARG A 505 -24.21 -7.98 2.05
C ARG A 505 -23.84 -6.56 1.63
N LEU A 506 -24.78 -5.66 1.63
CA LEU A 506 -24.62 -4.27 1.20
C LEU A 506 -23.62 -3.43 2.00
N PRO A 507 -23.39 -3.74 3.26
CA PRO A 507 -22.39 -3.05 4.03
C PRO A 507 -20.98 -3.08 3.43
N GLU A 508 -20.72 -3.94 2.47
CA GLU A 508 -19.41 -4.09 1.83
C GLU A 508 -19.21 -3.18 0.59
N TRP A 509 -20.24 -2.45 0.19
CA TRP A 509 -20.18 -1.66 -1.04
C TRP A 509 -19.63 -0.24 -0.82
N PRO A 510 -18.73 0.23 -1.72
CA PRO A 510 -18.17 1.58 -1.61
C PRO A 510 -19.22 2.65 -1.90
N TYR A 511 -19.30 3.60 -0.99
CA TYR A 511 -20.19 4.75 -1.14
C TYR A 511 -20.00 5.53 -2.46
N ALA A 512 -18.76 5.69 -2.90
CA ALA A 512 -18.43 6.44 -4.11
C ALA A 512 -19.06 5.88 -5.39
N ARG A 513 -19.46 4.62 -5.39
CA ARG A 513 -20.10 3.96 -6.54
C ARG A 513 -21.62 3.89 -6.43
N PHE A 514 -22.17 4.41 -5.35
CA PHE A 514 -23.62 4.35 -5.09
C PHE A 514 -24.44 4.94 -6.22
N LEU A 515 -24.10 6.15 -6.70
CA LEU A 515 -24.83 6.82 -7.77
C LEU A 515 -24.72 6.10 -9.12
N GLU A 516 -23.56 5.49 -9.40
CA GLU A 516 -23.34 4.71 -10.62
C GLU A 516 -24.12 3.41 -10.59
N ILE A 517 -24.12 2.73 -9.44
CA ILE A 517 -24.89 1.50 -9.23
C ILE A 517 -26.39 1.80 -9.30
N LEU A 518 -26.83 2.91 -8.71
CA LEU A 518 -28.23 3.32 -8.75
C LEU A 518 -28.69 3.63 -10.18
N ARG A 519 -27.87 4.33 -10.97
CA ARG A 519 -28.14 4.60 -12.39
C ARG A 519 -28.14 3.32 -13.22
N ALA A 520 -27.13 2.46 -13.03
CA ALA A 520 -27.09 1.14 -13.67
C ALA A 520 -28.29 0.29 -13.29
N ALA A 521 -28.75 0.36 -12.04
CA ALA A 521 -29.93 -0.35 -11.58
C ALA A 521 -31.22 0.18 -12.21
N GLU A 522 -31.34 1.50 -12.40
CA GLU A 522 -32.47 2.11 -13.14
C GLU A 522 -32.53 1.60 -14.58
N GLU A 523 -31.39 1.52 -15.25
CA GLU A 523 -31.27 1.14 -16.67
C GLU A 523 -31.49 -0.36 -16.90
N LEU A 524 -30.97 -1.13 -16.05
CA LEU A 524 -30.91 -2.58 -16.14
C LEU A 524 -32.05 -3.25 -15.35
N ALA A 525 -32.78 -2.58 -14.50
CA ALA A 525 -34.07 -3.05 -13.96
C ALA A 525 -35.06 -3.42 -15.10
N LEU A 526 -34.69 -3.06 -16.34
CA LEU A 526 -35.41 -3.34 -17.57
C LEU A 526 -35.21 -4.77 -18.09
N GLU A 527 -34.12 -5.47 -17.78
CA GLU A 527 -33.77 -6.68 -18.52
C GLU A 527 -33.45 -7.93 -17.67
N ASN A 528 -33.17 -7.83 -16.36
CA ASN A 528 -32.65 -9.00 -15.64
C ASN A 528 -32.84 -8.92 -14.09
N ASP A 529 -33.04 -10.08 -13.44
CA ASP A 529 -33.23 -10.23 -12.00
C ASP A 529 -31.99 -9.80 -11.17
N GLU A 530 -30.77 -9.95 -11.72
CA GLU A 530 -29.54 -9.49 -11.07
C GLU A 530 -29.52 -7.98 -10.86
N ILE A 531 -30.24 -7.24 -11.65
CA ILE A 531 -30.30 -5.80 -11.67
C ILE A 531 -31.31 -5.24 -10.70
N LYS A 532 -32.37 -5.99 -10.48
CA LYS A 532 -33.29 -5.72 -9.38
C LYS A 532 -32.54 -5.86 -8.04
N ALA A 533 -31.66 -6.84 -7.94
CA ALA A 533 -30.75 -6.98 -6.82
C ALA A 533 -29.83 -5.74 -6.66
N ALA A 534 -29.30 -5.17 -7.76
CA ALA A 534 -28.46 -3.98 -7.73
C ALA A 534 -29.23 -2.71 -7.34
N ALA A 535 -30.51 -2.55 -7.75
CA ALA A 535 -31.36 -1.45 -7.32
C ALA A 535 -31.66 -1.49 -5.82
N ILE A 536 -31.92 -2.68 -5.29
CA ILE A 536 -32.12 -2.91 -3.85
C ILE A 536 -30.81 -2.69 -3.10
N ALA A 537 -29.72 -3.11 -3.70
CA ALA A 537 -28.40 -2.90 -3.20
C ALA A 537 -28.06 -1.41 -3.06
N GLY A 538 -28.38 -0.62 -4.06
CA GLY A 538 -28.23 0.85 -3.97
C GLY A 538 -29.03 1.46 -2.81
N LEU A 539 -30.26 1.00 -2.58
CA LEU A 539 -31.09 1.44 -1.45
C LEU A 539 -30.48 1.13 -0.09
N SER A 540 -29.90 -0.03 0.07
CA SER A 540 -29.36 -0.45 1.35
C SER A 540 -28.03 0.22 1.68
N LEU A 541 -27.20 0.54 0.67
CA LEU A 541 -26.05 1.42 0.84
C LEU A 541 -26.45 2.80 1.37
N PHE A 542 -27.57 3.30 0.90
CA PHE A 542 -28.14 4.54 1.42
C PHE A 542 -28.58 4.44 2.89
N LEU A 543 -29.08 3.31 3.30
CA LEU A 543 -29.48 3.02 4.67
C LEU A 543 -28.30 2.61 5.57
N ASP A 544 -27.16 2.25 4.99
CA ASP A 544 -25.95 1.87 5.73
C ASP A 544 -25.02 3.08 5.93
N ARG A 545 -25.04 3.63 7.11
CA ARG A 545 -24.33 4.84 7.51
C ARG A 545 -22.86 4.70 7.82
N ARG A 546 -22.22 3.64 7.43
CA ARG A 546 -20.75 3.53 7.55
C ARG A 546 -20.04 4.61 6.74
N TYR A 547 -20.73 5.24 5.82
CA TYR A 547 -20.25 6.34 5.01
C TYR A 547 -21.07 7.60 5.30
N ASP A 548 -20.65 8.44 6.23
CA ASP A 548 -21.25 9.75 6.46
C ASP A 548 -20.76 10.74 5.40
N PRO A 549 -21.57 11.05 4.38
CA PRO A 549 -21.18 11.93 3.29
C PRO A 549 -21.26 13.43 3.66
N GLY A 550 -21.59 13.74 4.92
CA GLY A 550 -21.96 15.08 5.34
C GLY A 550 -23.39 15.48 4.95
N GLU A 551 -23.97 16.37 5.71
CA GLU A 551 -25.41 16.69 5.69
C GLU A 551 -25.96 17.12 4.31
N LYS A 552 -25.19 17.91 3.54
CA LYS A 552 -25.59 18.36 2.19
C LYS A 552 -25.58 17.24 1.14
N LYS A 553 -24.59 16.35 1.20
CA LYS A 553 -24.49 15.20 0.28
C LYS A 553 -25.54 14.15 0.63
N LEU A 554 -25.81 13.96 1.92
CA LEU A 554 -26.85 13.03 2.38
C LEU A 554 -28.22 13.46 1.88
N SER A 555 -28.60 14.74 2.01
CA SER A 555 -29.88 15.27 1.51
C SER A 555 -30.04 15.11 0.00
N HIS A 556 -28.95 15.30 -0.76
CA HIS A 556 -28.94 15.09 -2.21
C HIS A 556 -29.14 13.62 -2.57
N LEU A 557 -28.45 12.72 -1.89
CA LEU A 557 -28.57 11.27 -2.09
C LEU A 557 -29.95 10.74 -1.72
N ILE A 558 -30.54 11.23 -0.62
CA ILE A 558 -31.91 10.91 -0.22
C ILE A 558 -32.86 11.23 -1.36
N ARG A 559 -32.76 12.45 -1.92
CA ARG A 559 -33.60 12.87 -3.04
C ARG A 559 -33.44 11.98 -4.27
N LEU A 560 -32.18 11.75 -4.71
CA LEU A 560 -31.91 10.92 -5.90
C LEU A 560 -32.37 9.49 -5.72
N THR A 561 -32.17 8.90 -4.53
CA THR A 561 -32.62 7.54 -4.22
C THR A 561 -34.15 7.47 -4.17
N SER A 562 -34.80 8.47 -3.57
CA SER A 562 -36.28 8.56 -3.54
C SER A 562 -36.86 8.68 -4.94
N ASP A 563 -36.25 9.50 -5.80
CA ASP A 563 -36.69 9.69 -7.18
C ASP A 563 -36.49 8.38 -7.99
N ALA A 564 -35.36 7.70 -7.83
CA ALA A 564 -35.10 6.42 -8.50
C ALA A 564 -36.05 5.30 -8.04
N LEU A 565 -36.28 5.20 -6.74
CA LEU A 565 -37.24 4.24 -6.18
C LEU A 565 -38.67 4.53 -6.61
N SER A 566 -39.07 5.81 -6.66
CA SER A 566 -40.39 6.21 -7.16
C SER A 566 -40.57 5.84 -8.61
N ARG A 567 -39.53 5.88 -9.42
CA ARG A 567 -39.54 5.42 -10.81
C ARG A 567 -39.59 3.89 -10.95
N ILE A 568 -38.79 3.18 -10.17
CA ILE A 568 -38.71 1.70 -10.23
C ILE A 568 -39.96 1.04 -9.66
N PHE A 569 -40.50 1.52 -8.54
CA PHE A 569 -41.59 0.89 -7.79
C PHE A 569 -42.93 1.61 -7.91
N GLY A 570 -43.00 2.71 -8.68
CA GLY A 570 -44.17 3.61 -8.72
C GLY A 570 -44.25 4.46 -7.44
N ALA A 571 -45.18 5.43 -7.42
CA ALA A 571 -45.24 6.44 -6.38
C ALA A 571 -45.00 5.87 -4.98
N ALA A 572 -43.75 6.04 -4.48
CA ALA A 572 -43.50 5.88 -3.07
C ALA A 572 -44.52 6.71 -2.30
N PRO A 573 -44.98 6.30 -1.11
CA PRO A 573 -45.86 7.13 -0.32
C PRO A 573 -45.23 8.52 -0.28
N LYS A 574 -45.99 9.58 -0.66
CA LYS A 574 -45.50 10.95 -0.68
C LYS A 574 -44.83 11.21 0.64
N MET A 575 -43.52 11.27 0.60
CA MET A 575 -42.74 11.62 1.77
C MET A 575 -43.02 13.10 2.01
N GLY A 576 -43.76 13.43 3.07
CA GLY A 576 -44.15 14.79 3.40
C GLY A 576 -42.93 15.68 3.65
N GLU A 577 -43.15 16.98 3.71
CA GLU A 577 -42.15 18.01 3.97
C GLU A 577 -41.34 17.79 5.27
N ASP A 578 -41.78 16.87 6.16
CA ASP A 578 -41.09 16.42 7.38
C ASP A 578 -40.03 15.32 7.17
N HIS A 579 -39.65 15.03 5.95
CA HIS A 579 -38.72 14.00 5.56
C HIS A 579 -37.34 14.06 6.27
N PRO A 580 -36.70 15.22 6.46
CA PRO A 580 -35.43 15.26 7.19
C PRO A 580 -35.52 14.82 8.65
N SER A 581 -36.68 15.07 9.31
CA SER A 581 -36.84 14.70 10.72
C SER A 581 -37.12 13.22 10.93
N ARG A 582 -37.80 12.54 10.00
CA ARG A 582 -38.03 11.08 10.07
C ARG A 582 -36.73 10.29 9.84
N TYR A 583 -35.89 10.76 8.94
CA TYR A 583 -34.58 10.13 8.74
C TYR A 583 -33.61 10.45 9.87
N ARG A 584 -33.69 11.63 10.50
CA ARG A 584 -32.95 11.93 11.74
C ARG A 584 -33.32 10.97 12.87
N ASN A 585 -34.56 10.54 12.99
CA ASN A 585 -35.01 9.60 14.03
C ASN A 585 -34.57 8.14 13.73
N LEU A 586 -34.58 7.72 12.46
CA LEU A 586 -33.94 6.47 12.05
C LEU A 586 -32.43 6.55 12.30
N ASP A 587 -31.87 7.77 12.18
CA ASP A 587 -30.48 8.09 12.42
C ASP A 587 -30.07 7.87 13.87
N SER A 588 -30.84 8.27 14.84
CA SER A 588 -30.52 8.08 16.24
C SER A 588 -30.66 6.62 16.67
N GLN A 589 -31.66 5.90 16.18
CA GLN A 589 -31.87 4.49 16.53
C GLN A 589 -30.84 3.55 15.89
N SER A 590 -30.38 3.82 14.66
CA SER A 590 -29.35 3.02 14.03
C SER A 590 -27.94 3.36 14.48
N ARG A 591 -27.66 4.60 14.90
CA ARG A 591 -26.38 4.97 15.55
C ARG A 591 -26.19 4.21 16.86
N ASP A 592 -27.22 4.02 17.64
CA ASP A 592 -27.14 3.28 18.92
C ASP A 592 -26.98 1.77 18.72
N SER A 593 -27.42 1.20 17.58
CA SER A 593 -27.25 -0.21 17.26
C SER A 593 -25.97 -0.52 16.48
N LEU A 594 -25.35 0.47 15.82
CA LEU A 594 -24.15 0.30 14.99
C LEU A 594 -22.87 0.84 15.65
N SER A 595 -22.98 1.52 16.80
CA SER A 595 -21.83 2.10 17.53
C SER A 595 -21.03 1.09 18.34
N ALA A 596 -21.41 -0.19 18.37
CA ALA A 596 -20.55 -1.24 18.90
C ALA A 596 -19.63 -1.77 17.79
N PRO A 597 -18.30 -1.70 17.93
CA PRO A 597 -17.42 -2.41 17.04
C PRO A 597 -17.79 -3.89 17.05
N PRO A 598 -17.66 -4.63 15.94
CA PRO A 598 -17.88 -6.06 15.95
C PRO A 598 -17.01 -6.67 17.06
N ARG A 599 -17.61 -7.46 17.92
CA ARG A 599 -16.86 -8.13 18.98
C ARG A 599 -15.78 -9.01 18.37
N PRO A 600 -14.58 -9.07 18.95
CA PRO A 600 -13.49 -9.93 18.45
C PRO A 600 -13.88 -11.40 18.27
N ASP A 601 -14.92 -11.84 18.96
CA ASP A 601 -15.38 -13.24 18.99
C ASP A 601 -16.15 -13.67 17.72
N ALA A 602 -16.50 -12.76 16.83
CA ALA A 602 -17.17 -13.07 15.55
C ALA A 602 -16.18 -13.42 14.40
N VAL A 603 -14.87 -13.45 14.67
CA VAL A 603 -13.82 -13.77 13.70
C VAL A 603 -13.26 -15.20 13.92
N LEU A 604 -13.79 -15.95 14.88
CA LEU A 604 -13.40 -17.34 15.15
C LEU A 604 -14.56 -18.29 14.87
N ILE A 605 -14.93 -18.44 13.62
CA ILE A 605 -15.44 -19.71 13.04
C ILE A 605 -15.08 -19.76 11.55
#